data_db2000bf6df8189b890d2f2301360780
#
_entry.id   db2000bf6df8189b890d2f2301360780
#
_cell.length_a   1.000
_cell.length_b   1.000
_cell.length_c   1.000
_cell.angle_alpha   90.00
_cell.angle_beta   90.00
_cell.angle_gamma   90.00
#
_symmetry.space_group_name_H-M   'P 1'
#
loop_
_entity.id
_entity.type
_entity.pdbx_description
1 polymer ?
#
loop_
_entity_poly.entity_id
_entity_poly.type
_entity_poly.pdbx_seq_one_letter_code
_entity_poly.pdbx_strand_id
1 'polypeptide(L)'
;LLDLNGTIGVVAINEGLNWELTGRENIRLKQLMMGKSNEEITRAMPEIIDFSELGEFIDQPVKDYSNGMRAKLGFSIVTHNDPDILIVDEALSVGDQNFSNKALGKIREFIAQGKTIFFVSHDLKQVREFTNKVMWIQYGEMRDFGETETIADEYEAFTRELDKMTEQDRERYVRKQKQNQQLFTIDQLRDRLTEEGMTEPEIKRITKLRSFEGFSRLSLYSTLIVLLGLMGAVVYFSMMGR
;
A
#
# COMPACT_ATOMS: atom_id res chain seq x y z
N LEU A 1 0.94 5.43 -20.95
CA LEU A 1 1.55 6.55 -20.19
C LEU A 1 0.44 7.20 -19.40
N LEU A 2 0.43 7.03 -18.07
CA LEU A 2 -0.34 7.89 -17.18
C LEU A 2 0.39 9.25 -17.16
N ASP A 3 -0.17 10.24 -17.79
CA ASP A 3 0.27 11.62 -17.67
C ASP A 3 -0.45 12.19 -16.42
N LEU A 4 0.24 12.11 -15.29
CA LEU A 4 -0.29 12.59 -14.01
C LEU A 4 0.07 14.07 -13.88
N ASN A 5 -0.81 14.94 -14.32
CA ASN A 5 -0.76 16.37 -14.01
C ASN A 5 -1.26 16.60 -12.59
N GLY A 6 -0.40 16.43 -11.59
CA GLY A 6 -0.78 16.66 -10.19
C GLY A 6 0.13 16.00 -9.17
N THR A 7 -0.05 16.37 -7.93
CA THR A 7 0.67 15.83 -6.78
C THR A 7 -0.06 14.59 -6.23
N ILE A 8 0.72 13.55 -5.84
CA ILE A 8 0.17 12.31 -5.30
C ILE A 8 0.51 12.21 -3.82
N GLY A 9 -0.50 11.98 -3.00
CA GLY A 9 -0.37 11.61 -1.59
C GLY A 9 -0.71 10.12 -1.40
N VAL A 10 0.16 9.37 -0.73
CA VAL A 10 -0.10 7.96 -0.37
C VAL A 10 -0.15 7.85 1.14
N VAL A 11 -1.23 7.31 1.65
CA VAL A 11 -1.43 6.99 3.07
C VAL A 11 -1.54 5.48 3.20
N ALA A 12 -0.45 4.86 3.65
CA ALA A 12 -0.41 3.45 3.98
C ALA A 12 0.23 3.24 5.35
N ILE A 13 -0.10 2.13 6.00
CA ILE A 13 0.44 1.81 7.32
C ILE A 13 1.96 1.60 7.19
N ASN A 14 2.76 2.39 7.91
CA ASN A 14 4.23 2.32 7.95
C ASN A 14 4.98 2.80 6.70
N GLU A 15 4.34 3.40 5.70
CA GLU A 15 5.06 3.87 4.52
C GLU A 15 5.70 5.24 4.70
N GLY A 16 6.98 5.27 4.35
CA GLY A 16 7.74 6.49 4.15
C GLY A 16 8.09 7.29 5.42
N LEU A 17 7.86 6.79 6.63
CA LEU A 17 8.37 7.39 7.85
C LEU A 17 9.79 6.89 8.15
N ASN A 18 10.67 7.79 8.59
CA ASN A 18 11.98 7.39 9.10
C ASN A 18 11.84 7.07 10.59
N TRP A 19 12.14 5.83 10.94
CA TRP A 19 11.92 5.28 12.28
C TRP A 19 12.84 5.85 13.35
N GLU A 20 14.03 6.31 12.97
CA GLU A 20 15.01 6.89 13.89
C GLU A 20 14.76 8.37 14.18
N LEU A 21 13.95 9.03 13.36
CA LEU A 21 13.57 10.42 13.56
C LEU A 21 12.30 10.54 14.43
N THR A 22 12.17 11.66 15.12
CA THR A 22 10.94 12.03 15.84
C THR A 22 9.78 12.28 14.87
N GLY A 23 8.55 12.32 15.39
CA GLY A 23 7.39 12.69 14.56
C GLY A 23 7.54 14.06 13.92
N ARG A 24 8.02 15.04 14.69
CA ARG A 24 8.29 16.42 14.20
C ARG A 24 9.34 16.46 13.10
N GLU A 25 10.42 15.72 13.26
CA GLU A 25 11.46 15.62 12.22
C GLU A 25 10.95 14.91 10.96
N ASN A 26 10.09 13.89 11.11
CA ASN A 26 9.42 13.25 9.98
C ASN A 26 8.50 14.20 9.22
N ILE A 27 7.70 15.03 9.93
CA ILE A 27 6.91 16.08 9.29
C ILE A 27 7.83 16.98 8.45
N ARG A 28 8.89 17.51 9.05
CA ARG A 28 9.85 18.37 8.35
C ARG A 28 10.47 17.70 7.13
N LEU A 29 10.96 16.47 7.29
CA LEU A 29 11.59 15.70 6.21
C LEU A 29 10.63 15.50 5.03
N LYS A 30 9.41 15.09 5.31
CA LYS A 30 8.39 14.85 4.27
C LYS A 30 8.00 16.12 3.54
N GLN A 31 7.82 17.23 4.25
CA GLN A 31 7.52 18.54 3.66
C GLN A 31 8.68 19.01 2.75
N LEU A 32 9.94 18.85 3.18
CA LEU A 32 11.12 19.16 2.36
C LEU A 32 11.18 18.30 1.09
N MET A 33 10.90 16.98 1.21
CA MET A 33 10.87 16.08 0.05
C MET A 33 9.79 16.48 -0.97
N MET A 34 8.74 17.16 -0.54
CA MET A 34 7.67 17.69 -1.38
C MET A 34 7.98 19.12 -1.91
N GLY A 35 9.20 19.62 -1.68
CA GLY A 35 9.66 20.91 -2.19
C GLY A 35 9.17 22.13 -1.41
N LYS A 36 8.62 21.95 -0.19
CA LYS A 36 8.19 23.07 0.65
C LYS A 36 9.39 23.83 1.22
N SER A 37 9.27 25.16 1.29
CA SER A 37 10.27 26.02 1.94
C SER A 37 10.25 25.88 3.47
N ASN A 38 11.32 26.30 4.13
CA ASN A 38 11.38 26.28 5.60
C ASN A 38 10.28 27.14 6.25
N GLU A 39 9.90 28.25 5.62
CA GLU A 39 8.82 29.13 6.07
C GLU A 39 7.46 28.44 5.99
N GLU A 40 7.17 27.76 4.88
CA GLU A 40 5.94 26.98 4.70
C GLU A 40 5.85 25.85 5.72
N ILE A 41 6.96 25.12 5.94
CA ILE A 41 7.04 24.04 6.93
C ILE A 41 6.77 24.56 8.34
N THR A 42 7.42 25.67 8.71
CA THR A 42 7.24 26.27 10.04
C THR A 42 5.78 26.69 10.26
N ARG A 43 5.12 27.20 9.23
CA ARG A 43 3.71 27.61 9.29
C ARG A 43 2.76 26.42 9.39
N ALA A 44 2.99 25.37 8.63
CA ALA A 44 2.12 24.17 8.60
C ALA A 44 2.33 23.23 9.81
N MET A 45 3.51 23.26 10.42
CA MET A 45 3.89 22.34 11.49
C MET A 45 2.87 22.25 12.64
N PRO A 46 2.39 23.36 13.23
CA PRO A 46 1.43 23.30 14.33
C PRO A 46 0.13 22.59 13.94
N GLU A 47 -0.40 22.87 12.75
CA GLU A 47 -1.65 22.29 12.26
C GLU A 47 -1.52 20.77 12.02
N ILE A 48 -0.38 20.34 11.46
CA ILE A 48 -0.10 18.91 11.24
C ILE A 48 0.00 18.18 12.58
N ILE A 49 0.68 18.76 13.56
CA ILE A 49 0.83 18.18 14.90
C ILE A 49 -0.53 18.08 15.59
N ASP A 50 -1.31 19.14 15.59
CA ASP A 50 -2.66 19.16 16.19
C ASP A 50 -3.59 18.13 15.53
N PHE A 51 -3.55 18.06 14.20
CA PHE A 51 -4.34 17.09 13.47
C PHE A 51 -3.97 15.65 13.82
N SER A 52 -2.70 15.37 14.06
CA SER A 52 -2.20 14.01 14.38
C SER A 52 -2.63 13.50 15.76
N GLU A 53 -3.01 14.39 16.68
CA GLU A 53 -3.39 14.06 18.07
C GLU A 53 -2.31 13.25 18.84
N LEU A 54 -1.04 13.42 18.46
CA LEU A 54 0.06 12.71 19.10
C LEU A 54 0.57 13.37 20.40
N GLY A 55 0.19 14.64 20.63
CA GLY A 55 0.59 15.37 21.83
C GLY A 55 2.10 15.37 22.04
N GLU A 56 2.56 15.05 23.24
CA GLU A 56 3.99 15.02 23.60
C GLU A 56 4.77 13.90 22.88
N PHE A 57 4.10 12.88 22.35
CA PHE A 57 4.76 11.82 21.59
C PHE A 57 5.38 12.34 20.28
N ILE A 58 4.97 13.52 19.79
CA ILE A 58 5.51 14.10 18.54
C ILE A 58 7.03 14.28 18.58
N ASP A 59 7.61 14.44 19.74
CA ASP A 59 9.05 14.64 19.95
C ASP A 59 9.79 13.34 20.33
N GLN A 60 9.10 12.18 20.27
CA GLN A 60 9.71 10.87 20.43
C GLN A 60 10.02 10.21 19.08
N PRO A 61 11.02 9.31 19.00
CA PRO A 61 11.34 8.58 17.79
C PRO A 61 10.17 7.71 17.31
N VAL A 62 9.93 7.68 16.00
CA VAL A 62 8.80 6.93 15.39
C VAL A 62 8.91 5.43 15.62
N LYS A 63 10.11 4.88 15.84
CA LYS A 63 10.28 3.46 16.22
C LYS A 63 9.49 3.07 17.49
N ASP A 64 9.28 4.01 18.39
CA ASP A 64 8.57 3.78 19.66
C ASP A 64 7.05 3.98 19.52
N TYR A 65 6.56 4.35 18.32
CA TYR A 65 5.14 4.56 18.06
C TYR A 65 4.40 3.23 17.86
N SER A 66 3.16 3.18 18.34
CA SER A 66 2.21 2.14 17.91
C SER A 66 1.86 2.27 16.42
N ASN A 67 1.27 1.22 15.83
CA ASN A 67 0.78 1.29 14.44
C ASN A 67 -0.24 2.42 14.24
N GLY A 68 -1.14 2.63 15.23
CA GLY A 68 -2.10 3.72 15.21
C GLY A 68 -1.45 5.10 15.22
N MET A 69 -0.42 5.30 16.05
CA MET A 69 0.33 6.56 16.09
C MET A 69 1.05 6.85 14.76
N ARG A 70 1.65 5.82 14.15
CA ARG A 70 2.27 5.95 12.82
C ARG A 70 1.26 6.29 11.74
N ALA A 71 0.10 5.64 11.75
CA ALA A 71 -0.98 5.93 10.82
C ALA A 71 -1.50 7.38 10.99
N LYS A 72 -1.70 7.85 12.23
CA LYS A 72 -2.09 9.23 12.54
C LYS A 72 -1.08 10.23 11.99
N LEU A 73 0.21 10.02 12.24
CA LEU A 73 1.27 10.89 11.75
C LEU A 73 1.32 10.91 10.21
N GLY A 74 1.34 9.73 9.58
CA GLY A 74 1.41 9.61 8.12
C GLY A 74 0.23 10.27 7.42
N PHE A 75 -0.99 10.00 7.90
CA PHE A 75 -2.21 10.61 7.37
C PHE A 75 -2.17 12.15 7.52
N SER A 76 -1.79 12.65 8.69
CA SER A 76 -1.70 14.09 8.94
C SER A 76 -0.71 14.79 8.01
N ILE A 77 0.46 14.21 7.79
CA ILE A 77 1.46 14.76 6.88
C ILE A 77 0.92 14.82 5.45
N VAL A 78 0.37 13.70 4.96
CA VAL A 78 -0.07 13.59 3.57
C VAL A 78 -1.23 14.53 3.28
N THR A 79 -2.23 14.60 4.15
CA THR A 79 -3.43 15.40 3.92
C THR A 79 -3.19 16.91 4.03
N HIS A 80 -2.20 17.35 4.82
CA HIS A 80 -1.83 18.77 4.88
C HIS A 80 -0.97 19.23 3.69
N ASN A 81 -0.55 18.32 2.83
CA ASN A 81 0.11 18.67 1.58
C ASN A 81 -0.86 18.96 0.44
N ASP A 82 -2.15 18.81 0.69
CA ASP A 82 -3.22 19.10 -0.26
C ASP A 82 -3.03 18.40 -1.63
N PRO A 83 -2.85 17.06 -1.67
CA PRO A 83 -2.57 16.37 -2.91
C PRO A 83 -3.76 16.41 -3.87
N ASP A 84 -3.48 16.38 -5.20
CA ASP A 84 -4.51 16.29 -6.24
C ASP A 84 -5.08 14.86 -6.33
N ILE A 85 -4.23 13.86 -6.03
CA ILE A 85 -4.59 12.44 -5.99
C ILE A 85 -4.21 11.88 -4.63
N LEU A 86 -5.18 11.31 -3.91
CA LEU A 86 -4.96 10.67 -2.63
C LEU A 86 -5.18 9.15 -2.77
N ILE A 87 -4.20 8.37 -2.33
CA ILE A 87 -4.31 6.91 -2.23
C ILE A 87 -4.37 6.56 -0.75
N VAL A 88 -5.46 5.91 -0.32
CA VAL A 88 -5.68 5.47 1.06
C VAL A 88 -5.73 3.94 1.08
N ASP A 89 -4.72 3.31 1.69
CA ASP A 89 -4.59 1.86 1.76
C ASP A 89 -4.76 1.38 3.20
N GLU A 90 -5.98 0.94 3.54
CA GLU A 90 -6.40 0.41 4.86
C GLU A 90 -6.00 1.26 6.09
N ALA A 91 -5.39 2.43 5.87
CA ALA A 91 -4.81 3.27 6.93
C ALA A 91 -5.84 3.81 7.93
N LEU A 92 -7.13 3.79 7.59
CA LEU A 92 -8.22 4.27 8.44
C LEU A 92 -8.79 3.20 9.37
N SER A 93 -8.43 1.94 9.17
CA SER A 93 -8.79 0.84 10.07
C SER A 93 -7.91 0.79 11.33
N VAL A 94 -6.85 1.61 11.39
CA VAL A 94 -5.86 1.61 12.47
C VAL A 94 -5.93 2.94 13.24
N GLY A 95 -6.16 2.87 14.53
CA GLY A 95 -6.26 4.03 15.40
C GLY A 95 -7.52 3.99 16.27
N ASP A 96 -7.78 5.09 16.95
CA ASP A 96 -9.03 5.24 17.69
C ASP A 96 -10.17 5.80 16.80
N GLN A 97 -11.39 5.61 17.27
CA GLN A 97 -12.59 6.01 16.54
C GLN A 97 -12.66 7.53 16.27
N ASN A 98 -12.12 8.35 17.18
CA ASN A 98 -12.14 9.81 17.04
C ASN A 98 -11.27 10.24 15.87
N PHE A 99 -10.05 9.73 15.80
CA PHE A 99 -9.15 10.02 14.68
C PHE A 99 -9.71 9.50 13.35
N SER A 100 -10.26 8.27 13.35
CA SER A 100 -10.91 7.71 12.15
C SER A 100 -12.01 8.63 11.63
N ASN A 101 -12.87 9.14 12.49
CA ASN A 101 -13.95 10.07 12.10
C ASN A 101 -13.38 11.38 11.54
N LYS A 102 -12.32 11.92 12.14
CA LYS A 102 -11.63 13.13 11.68
C LYS A 102 -10.99 12.93 10.30
N ALA A 103 -10.33 11.79 10.11
CA ALA A 103 -9.72 11.41 8.84
C ALA A 103 -10.77 11.23 7.73
N LEU A 104 -11.88 10.56 8.02
CA LEU A 104 -13.02 10.44 7.09
C LEU A 104 -13.62 11.80 6.75
N GLY A 105 -13.71 12.72 7.72
CA GLY A 105 -14.10 14.11 7.48
C GLY A 105 -13.19 14.80 6.45
N LYS A 106 -11.86 14.61 6.58
CA LYS A 106 -10.89 15.17 5.64
C LYS A 106 -11.02 14.58 4.23
N ILE A 107 -11.31 13.28 4.13
CA ILE A 107 -11.59 12.62 2.85
C ILE A 107 -12.83 13.22 2.18
N ARG A 108 -13.93 13.45 2.96
CA ARG A 108 -15.14 14.11 2.41
C ARG A 108 -14.84 15.52 1.89
N GLU A 109 -14.00 16.29 2.58
CA GLU A 109 -13.55 17.61 2.08
C GLU A 109 -12.83 17.48 0.72
N PHE A 110 -11.92 16.51 0.57
CA PHE A 110 -11.21 16.30 -0.69
C PHE A 110 -12.14 15.86 -1.83
N ILE A 111 -13.11 15.00 -1.54
CA ILE A 111 -14.15 14.62 -2.51
C ILE A 111 -14.96 15.85 -2.94
N ALA A 112 -15.36 16.69 -1.99
CA ALA A 112 -16.12 17.91 -2.28
C ALA A 112 -15.32 18.94 -3.08
N GLN A 113 -14.00 18.94 -2.96
CA GLN A 113 -13.08 19.75 -3.77
C GLN A 113 -12.81 19.18 -5.17
N GLY A 114 -13.37 18.00 -5.51
CA GLY A 114 -13.19 17.35 -6.81
C GLY A 114 -11.85 16.62 -6.96
N LYS A 115 -11.15 16.31 -5.88
CA LYS A 115 -9.89 15.56 -5.91
C LYS A 115 -10.13 14.09 -6.24
N THR A 116 -9.13 13.45 -6.82
CA THR A 116 -9.19 12.02 -7.13
C THR A 116 -8.73 11.20 -5.94
N ILE A 117 -9.56 10.23 -5.49
CA ILE A 117 -9.24 9.37 -4.36
C ILE A 117 -9.28 7.91 -4.78
N PHE A 118 -8.18 7.19 -4.56
CA PHE A 118 -8.15 5.74 -4.61
C PHE A 118 -8.25 5.20 -3.18
N PHE A 119 -9.33 4.51 -2.91
CA PHE A 119 -9.67 4.05 -1.57
C PHE A 119 -9.63 2.51 -1.52
N VAL A 120 -8.65 1.93 -0.81
CA VAL A 120 -8.56 0.48 -0.61
C VAL A 120 -9.11 0.15 0.78
N SER A 121 -10.17 -0.61 0.83
CA SER A 121 -10.82 -1.03 2.08
C SER A 121 -11.51 -2.39 1.92
N HIS A 122 -11.59 -3.13 3.01
CA HIS A 122 -12.46 -4.30 3.15
C HIS A 122 -13.79 -3.98 3.85
N ASP A 123 -14.00 -2.74 4.29
CA ASP A 123 -15.24 -2.26 4.88
C ASP A 123 -16.19 -1.73 3.80
N LEU A 124 -17.18 -2.54 3.43
CA LEU A 124 -18.17 -2.17 2.41
C LEU A 124 -18.97 -0.91 2.74
N LYS A 125 -19.18 -0.58 4.03
CA LYS A 125 -19.87 0.65 4.40
C LYS A 125 -19.06 1.87 3.98
N GLN A 126 -17.75 1.84 4.23
CA GLN A 126 -16.86 2.91 3.80
C GLN A 126 -16.76 2.95 2.26
N VAL A 127 -16.68 1.79 1.60
CA VAL A 127 -16.67 1.73 0.14
C VAL A 127 -17.92 2.38 -0.44
N ARG A 128 -19.12 2.02 0.02
CA ARG A 128 -20.39 2.64 -0.42
C ARG A 128 -20.45 4.14 -0.16
N GLU A 129 -19.89 4.60 0.96
CA GLU A 129 -19.95 6.01 1.36
C GLU A 129 -18.98 6.90 0.58
N PHE A 130 -17.77 6.40 0.25
CA PHE A 130 -16.68 7.24 -0.26
C PHE A 130 -16.34 7.03 -1.73
N THR A 131 -16.92 6.05 -2.40
CA THR A 131 -16.54 5.74 -3.78
C THR A 131 -17.70 5.89 -4.76
N ASN A 132 -17.38 6.27 -6.00
CA ASN A 132 -18.34 6.29 -7.11
C ASN A 132 -18.25 5.00 -7.94
N LYS A 133 -17.02 4.43 -8.02
CA LYS A 133 -16.73 3.20 -8.75
C LYS A 133 -15.90 2.29 -7.89
N VAL A 134 -16.11 0.99 -8.05
CA VAL A 134 -15.39 -0.06 -7.33
C VAL A 134 -14.76 -1.01 -8.31
N MET A 135 -13.50 -1.35 -8.03
CA MET A 135 -12.81 -2.46 -8.65
C MET A 135 -12.71 -3.60 -7.64
N TRP A 136 -13.40 -4.69 -7.90
CA TRP A 136 -13.32 -5.88 -7.07
C TRP A 136 -12.16 -6.77 -7.50
N ILE A 137 -11.16 -6.85 -6.63
CA ILE A 137 -9.98 -7.69 -6.84
C ILE A 137 -10.05 -8.88 -5.88
N GLN A 138 -9.88 -10.09 -6.41
CA GLN A 138 -9.86 -11.31 -5.62
C GLN A 138 -8.77 -12.26 -6.11
N TYR A 139 -7.91 -12.67 -5.19
CA TYR A 139 -6.75 -13.51 -5.50
C TYR A 139 -5.86 -12.97 -6.65
N GLY A 140 -5.72 -11.63 -6.74
CA GLY A 140 -4.90 -10.97 -7.75
C GLY A 140 -5.56 -10.82 -9.12
N GLU A 141 -6.82 -11.25 -9.27
CA GLU A 141 -7.61 -11.07 -10.49
C GLU A 141 -8.71 -10.03 -10.26
N MET A 142 -8.91 -9.16 -11.25
CA MET A 142 -10.06 -8.28 -11.28
C MET A 142 -11.31 -9.13 -11.60
N ARG A 143 -12.24 -9.18 -10.65
CA ARG A 143 -13.52 -9.87 -10.81
C ARG A 143 -14.51 -9.04 -11.56
N ASP A 144 -14.63 -7.78 -11.13
CA ASP A 144 -15.53 -6.84 -11.77
C ASP A 144 -15.09 -5.39 -11.51
N PHE A 145 -15.62 -4.46 -12.32
CA PHE A 145 -15.39 -3.02 -12.19
C PHE A 145 -16.63 -2.25 -12.64
N GLY A 146 -17.17 -1.41 -11.79
CA GLY A 146 -18.38 -0.65 -12.12
C GLY A 146 -18.82 0.33 -11.04
N GLU A 147 -20.10 0.72 -11.11
CA GLU A 147 -20.71 1.58 -10.12
C GLU A 147 -20.73 0.92 -8.74
N THR A 148 -20.48 1.72 -7.71
CA THR A 148 -20.28 1.24 -6.34
C THR A 148 -21.40 0.33 -5.85
N GLU A 149 -22.65 0.73 -5.99
CA GLU A 149 -23.78 -0.06 -5.48
C GLU A 149 -23.88 -1.42 -6.16
N THR A 150 -23.69 -1.49 -7.47
CA THR A 150 -23.75 -2.73 -8.24
C THR A 150 -22.69 -3.71 -7.79
N ILE A 151 -21.43 -3.26 -7.76
CA ILE A 151 -20.29 -4.14 -7.42
C ILE A 151 -20.31 -4.52 -5.94
N ALA A 152 -20.74 -3.62 -5.07
CA ALA A 152 -20.88 -3.91 -3.64
C ALA A 152 -21.97 -4.97 -3.36
N ASP A 153 -23.10 -4.92 -4.08
CA ASP A 153 -24.16 -5.92 -3.97
C ASP A 153 -23.72 -7.30 -4.45
N GLU A 154 -22.96 -7.33 -5.56
CA GLU A 154 -22.38 -8.57 -6.08
C GLU A 154 -21.35 -9.17 -5.11
N TYR A 155 -20.50 -8.33 -4.53
CA TYR A 155 -19.53 -8.74 -3.51
C TYR A 155 -20.23 -9.30 -2.26
N GLU A 156 -21.28 -8.65 -1.77
CA GLU A 156 -22.07 -9.15 -0.64
C GLU A 156 -22.76 -10.47 -0.96
N ALA A 157 -23.32 -10.63 -2.16
CA ALA A 157 -23.91 -11.88 -2.61
C ALA A 157 -22.89 -13.00 -2.62
N PHE A 158 -21.71 -12.74 -3.18
CA PHE A 158 -20.59 -13.68 -3.21
C PHE A 158 -20.13 -14.07 -1.79
N THR A 159 -19.97 -13.10 -0.89
CA THR A 159 -19.55 -13.35 0.50
C THR A 159 -20.58 -14.22 1.22
N ARG A 160 -21.89 -13.94 1.04
CA ARG A 160 -22.97 -14.78 1.58
C ARG A 160 -22.94 -16.22 1.05
N GLU A 161 -22.54 -16.44 -0.19
CA GLU A 161 -22.36 -17.78 -0.75
C GLU A 161 -21.17 -18.51 -0.11
N LEU A 162 -20.06 -17.81 0.07
CA LEU A 162 -18.89 -18.36 0.77
C LEU A 162 -19.21 -18.75 2.22
N ASP A 163 -20.04 -17.96 2.90
CA ASP A 163 -20.44 -18.22 4.29
C ASP A 163 -21.36 -19.44 4.44
N LYS A 164 -22.09 -19.80 3.38
CA LYS A 164 -22.92 -21.01 3.34
C LYS A 164 -22.13 -22.30 3.04
N MET A 165 -20.88 -22.15 2.57
CA MET A 165 -20.03 -23.32 2.29
C MET A 165 -19.62 -24.03 3.58
N THR A 166 -19.48 -25.35 3.49
CA THR A 166 -18.84 -26.13 4.56
C THR A 166 -17.38 -25.71 4.69
N GLU A 167 -16.78 -25.90 5.86
CA GLU A 167 -15.37 -25.60 6.08
C GLU A 167 -14.46 -26.33 5.07
N GLN A 168 -14.75 -27.58 4.75
CA GLN A 168 -14.01 -28.37 3.76
C GLN A 168 -14.13 -27.79 2.34
N ASP A 169 -15.30 -27.33 1.94
CA ASP A 169 -15.51 -26.73 0.61
C ASP A 169 -14.83 -25.37 0.51
N ARG A 170 -14.90 -24.57 1.58
CA ARG A 170 -14.20 -23.29 1.68
C ARG A 170 -12.67 -23.46 1.59
N GLU A 171 -12.09 -24.44 2.30
CA GLU A 171 -10.66 -24.75 2.20
C GLU A 171 -10.28 -25.22 0.79
N ARG A 172 -11.11 -26.07 0.16
CA ARG A 172 -10.90 -26.52 -1.21
C ARG A 172 -10.92 -25.34 -2.19
N TYR A 173 -11.89 -24.44 -2.04
CA TYR A 173 -12.00 -23.22 -2.85
C TYR A 173 -10.74 -22.35 -2.70
N VAL A 174 -10.34 -22.03 -1.47
CA VAL A 174 -9.14 -21.20 -1.19
C VAL A 174 -7.88 -21.85 -1.74
N ARG A 175 -7.71 -23.16 -1.56
CA ARG A 175 -6.57 -23.92 -2.08
C ARG A 175 -6.49 -23.84 -3.60
N LYS A 176 -7.62 -24.02 -4.29
CA LYS A 176 -7.71 -23.91 -5.75
C LYS A 176 -7.31 -22.51 -6.24
N GLN A 177 -7.81 -21.46 -5.58
CA GLN A 177 -7.48 -20.08 -5.96
C GLN A 177 -5.99 -19.76 -5.75
N LYS A 178 -5.41 -20.19 -4.63
CA LYS A 178 -3.97 -20.05 -4.36
C LYS A 178 -3.11 -20.81 -5.36
N GLN A 179 -3.52 -22.00 -5.78
CA GLN A 179 -2.81 -22.74 -6.82
C GLN A 179 -2.86 -22.01 -8.16
N ASN A 180 -3.99 -21.46 -8.56
CA ASN A 180 -4.11 -20.68 -9.78
C ASN A 180 -3.17 -19.44 -9.76
N GLN A 181 -3.08 -18.74 -8.62
CA GLN A 181 -2.14 -17.63 -8.46
C GLN A 181 -0.67 -18.05 -8.61
N GLN A 182 -0.30 -19.21 -8.05
CA GLN A 182 1.08 -19.72 -8.12
C GLN A 182 1.47 -20.19 -9.52
N LEU A 183 0.49 -20.67 -10.30
CA LEU A 183 0.68 -21.15 -11.66
C LEU A 183 0.67 -20.03 -12.70
N PHE A 184 0.31 -18.81 -12.29
CA PHE A 184 0.28 -17.68 -13.23
C PHE A 184 1.69 -17.27 -13.64
N THR A 185 2.03 -17.55 -14.88
CA THR A 185 3.38 -17.29 -15.45
C THR A 185 3.41 -15.96 -16.22
N ILE A 186 4.64 -15.46 -16.47
CA ILE A 186 4.85 -14.29 -17.32
C ILE A 186 4.33 -14.54 -18.74
N ASP A 187 4.43 -15.78 -19.22
CA ASP A 187 3.94 -16.15 -20.56
C ASP A 187 2.40 -16.05 -20.63
N GLN A 188 1.69 -16.56 -19.62
CA GLN A 188 0.24 -16.39 -19.52
C GLN A 188 -0.19 -14.92 -19.41
N LEU A 189 0.61 -14.08 -18.71
CA LEU A 189 0.38 -12.64 -18.68
C LEU A 189 0.54 -12.04 -20.08
N ARG A 190 1.58 -12.44 -20.81
CA ARG A 190 1.84 -11.96 -22.17
C ARG A 190 0.70 -12.34 -23.12
N ASP A 191 0.23 -13.59 -23.07
CA ASP A 191 -0.88 -14.08 -23.90
C ASP A 191 -2.15 -13.26 -23.63
N ARG A 192 -2.50 -13.04 -22.34
CA ARG A 192 -3.67 -12.23 -21.95
C ARG A 192 -3.57 -10.79 -22.43
N LEU A 193 -2.40 -10.13 -22.26
CA LEU A 193 -2.19 -8.75 -22.72
C LEU A 193 -2.25 -8.64 -24.24
N THR A 194 -1.86 -9.70 -24.97
CA THR A 194 -2.00 -9.80 -26.42
C THR A 194 -3.48 -9.92 -26.84
N GLU A 195 -4.27 -10.74 -26.13
CA GLU A 195 -5.71 -10.88 -26.33
C GLU A 195 -6.46 -9.56 -26.06
N GLU A 196 -6.01 -8.77 -25.08
CA GLU A 196 -6.52 -7.44 -24.76
C GLU A 196 -6.12 -6.37 -25.80
N GLY A 197 -5.36 -6.74 -26.84
CA GLY A 197 -4.97 -5.87 -27.95
C GLY A 197 -3.79 -4.94 -27.66
N MET A 198 -3.01 -5.22 -26.60
CA MET A 198 -1.80 -4.45 -26.32
C MET A 198 -0.69 -4.74 -27.33
N THR A 199 0.11 -3.72 -27.64
CA THR A 199 1.23 -3.84 -28.57
C THR A 199 2.44 -4.54 -27.90
N GLU A 200 3.25 -5.25 -28.70
CA GLU A 200 4.47 -5.92 -28.19
C GLU A 200 5.40 -5.02 -27.35
N PRO A 201 5.66 -3.74 -27.67
CA PRO A 201 6.45 -2.85 -26.83
C PRO A 201 5.85 -2.60 -25.43
N GLU A 202 4.51 -2.47 -25.34
CA GLU A 202 3.79 -2.29 -24.09
C GLU A 202 3.86 -3.54 -23.23
N ILE A 203 3.59 -4.70 -23.83
CA ILE A 203 3.70 -6.02 -23.18
C ILE A 203 5.12 -6.23 -22.62
N LYS A 204 6.14 -5.94 -23.42
CA LYS A 204 7.54 -6.08 -23.02
C LYS A 204 7.92 -5.17 -21.85
N ARG A 205 7.32 -3.97 -21.78
CA ARG A 205 7.53 -3.04 -20.67
C ARG A 205 6.89 -3.56 -19.38
N ILE A 206 5.67 -4.07 -19.42
CA ILE A 206 4.93 -4.62 -18.28
C ILE A 206 5.62 -5.91 -17.75
N THR A 207 5.99 -6.82 -18.64
CA THR A 207 6.61 -8.09 -18.25
C THR A 207 8.04 -7.92 -17.74
N LYS A 208 8.77 -6.88 -18.18
CA LYS A 208 10.11 -6.55 -17.69
C LYS A 208 10.12 -6.07 -16.23
N LEU A 209 9.11 -5.32 -15.82
CA LEU A 209 8.98 -4.87 -14.43
C LEU A 209 8.78 -6.06 -13.47
N ARG A 210 8.03 -7.08 -13.89
CA ARG A 210 7.76 -8.27 -13.08
C ARG A 210 8.93 -9.27 -13.02
N SER A 211 9.78 -9.31 -14.04
CA SER A 211 10.99 -10.14 -14.03
C SER A 211 12.03 -9.68 -12.99
N PHE A 212 11.97 -8.42 -12.56
CA PHE A 212 12.87 -7.90 -11.52
C PHE A 212 12.53 -8.41 -10.10
N GLU A 213 11.25 -8.70 -9.80
CA GLU A 213 10.84 -9.30 -8.51
C GLU A 213 11.28 -10.77 -8.38
N GLY A 214 11.36 -11.51 -9.49
CA GLY A 214 11.89 -12.88 -9.53
C GLY A 214 13.40 -12.95 -9.27
N PHE A 215 14.14 -11.91 -9.61
CA PHE A 215 15.60 -11.83 -9.41
C PHE A 215 15.98 -11.69 -7.92
N SER A 216 15.11 -11.15 -7.07
CA SER A 216 15.39 -10.97 -5.65
C SER A 216 15.50 -12.30 -4.89
N ARG A 217 14.75 -13.33 -5.27
CA ARG A 217 14.83 -14.66 -4.63
C ARG A 217 16.04 -15.46 -5.08
N LEU A 218 16.39 -15.41 -6.35
CA LEU A 218 17.62 -16.05 -6.87
C LEU A 218 18.89 -15.33 -6.35
N SER A 219 18.86 -14.01 -6.22
CA SER A 219 19.95 -13.22 -5.63
C SER A 219 20.18 -13.55 -4.16
N LEU A 220 19.12 -13.81 -3.37
CA LEU A 220 19.25 -14.25 -1.97
C LEU A 220 19.89 -15.65 -1.86
N TYR A 221 19.53 -16.59 -2.73
CA TYR A 221 20.15 -17.92 -2.74
C TYR A 221 21.60 -17.87 -3.23
N SER A 222 21.92 -17.07 -4.24
CA SER A 222 23.31 -16.91 -4.71
C SER A 222 24.20 -16.21 -3.69
N THR A 223 23.71 -15.18 -2.99
CA THR A 223 24.44 -14.54 -1.87
C THR A 223 24.60 -15.48 -0.68
N LEU A 224 23.61 -16.31 -0.37
CA LEU A 224 23.71 -17.30 0.70
C LEU A 224 24.76 -18.40 0.37
N ILE A 225 24.81 -18.87 -0.88
CA ILE A 225 25.80 -19.84 -1.36
C ILE A 225 27.20 -19.24 -1.33
N VAL A 226 27.38 -17.99 -1.74
CA VAL A 226 28.70 -17.30 -1.69
C VAL A 226 29.13 -17.08 -0.23
N LEU A 227 28.23 -16.70 0.68
CA LEU A 227 28.53 -16.57 2.11
C LEU A 227 28.90 -17.90 2.77
N LEU A 228 28.19 -18.99 2.44
CA LEU A 228 28.54 -20.34 2.93
C LEU A 228 29.87 -20.83 2.37
N GLY A 229 30.20 -20.54 1.11
CA GLY A 229 31.48 -20.82 0.51
C GLY A 229 32.63 -20.06 1.16
N LEU A 230 32.44 -18.78 1.48
CA LEU A 230 33.42 -17.96 2.20
C LEU A 230 33.62 -18.41 3.65
N MET A 231 32.54 -18.78 4.37
CA MET A 231 32.67 -19.36 5.71
C MET A 231 33.41 -20.72 5.69
N GLY A 232 33.12 -21.57 4.72
CA GLY A 232 33.85 -22.84 4.53
C GLY A 232 35.34 -22.64 4.26
N ALA A 233 35.71 -21.64 3.45
CA ALA A 233 37.09 -21.29 3.18
C ALA A 233 37.81 -20.74 4.43
N VAL A 234 37.16 -19.89 5.23
CA VAL A 234 37.73 -19.36 6.48
C VAL A 234 37.95 -20.46 7.51
N VAL A 235 37.03 -21.42 7.65
CA VAL A 235 37.17 -22.58 8.55
C VAL A 235 38.31 -23.49 8.05
N TYR A 236 38.41 -23.75 6.75
CA TYR A 236 39.47 -24.57 6.16
C TYR A 236 40.86 -23.96 6.39
N PHE A 237 41.04 -22.65 6.14
CA PHE A 237 42.27 -21.94 6.41
C PHE A 237 42.62 -21.85 7.90
N SER A 238 41.64 -21.73 8.78
CA SER A 238 41.84 -21.75 10.24
C SER A 238 42.28 -23.13 10.76
N MET A 239 41.91 -24.22 10.08
CA MET A 239 42.32 -25.58 10.46
C MET A 239 43.72 -25.97 9.89
N MET A 240 44.15 -25.34 8.80
CA MET A 240 45.49 -25.60 8.24
C MET A 240 46.63 -24.74 8.85
N GLY A 241 46.25 -23.71 9.63
CA GLY A 241 47.21 -22.80 10.28
C GLY A 241 47.63 -23.21 11.71
N ARG A 242 47.47 -24.49 12.09
CA ARG A 242 47.98 -25.06 13.36
C ARG A 242 49.01 -26.17 13.10
#